data_d07e70e5bb7b3fc816cd0197892c0a36
#
_entry.id   d07e70e5bb7b3fc816cd0197892c0a36
#
_cell.length_a   1.000
_cell.length_b   1.000
_cell.length_c   1.000
_cell.angle_alpha   90.00
_cell.angle_beta   90.00
_cell.angle_gamma   90.00
#
_symmetry.space_group_name_H-M   'P 1'
#
loop_
_entity.id
_entity.type
_entity.pdbx_description
1 polymer ?
#
loop_
_entity_poly.entity_id
_entity_poly.type
_entity_poly.pdbx_seq_one_letter_code
_entity_poly.pdbx_strand_id
1 'polypeptide(L)'
;DELHGSDDMQHRQLLRNLTKRIQKGEYVVYLQPKYHLKSHMGIGAEALIRQKHPEFGILPPSEFIPVLESNGVIRYIDLFVFEEVCKLLQKWQRDDMVVSLNFSRITLMEDDIINSMKKILDMYDFPRQCLEIEMTESTMENCSAMVYKTVQEIRQLGLRISLDDFGIRYSNLSVLNDIHFDTLKLDKSLIKTLVNEQRSRIILRNIIQMCRDLDIEMIAEGVETSRQEDILKTLDCPNGQGYLFARPIPVDTFEDHYILHQS
;
A
#
# COMPACT_ATOMS: atom_id res chain seq x y z
N ASP A 1 37.15 2.70 -16.34
CA ASP A 1 36.34 3.76 -17.02
C ASP A 1 35.35 3.18 -18.06
N GLU A 2 35.70 2.12 -18.83
CA GLU A 2 34.77 1.53 -19.83
C GLU A 2 33.62 0.71 -19.22
N LEU A 3 33.79 0.07 -18.08
CA LEU A 3 32.77 -0.70 -17.38
C LEU A 3 31.67 0.20 -16.78
N HIS A 4 32.04 1.36 -16.23
CA HIS A 4 31.07 2.33 -15.68
C HIS A 4 30.23 3.01 -16.76
N GLY A 5 30.77 3.20 -17.97
CA GLY A 5 30.07 3.80 -19.08
C GLY A 5 29.01 2.87 -19.70
N SER A 6 29.23 1.55 -19.66
CA SER A 6 28.27 0.57 -20.19
C SER A 6 27.05 0.39 -19.27
N ASP A 7 27.26 0.36 -17.95
CA ASP A 7 26.20 0.22 -16.95
C ASP A 7 25.29 1.46 -16.93
N ASP A 8 25.86 2.66 -17.02
CA ASP A 8 25.09 3.91 -17.08
C ASP A 8 24.26 4.00 -18.39
N MET A 9 24.79 3.50 -19.51
CA MET A 9 24.08 3.46 -20.77
C MET A 9 22.92 2.46 -20.76
N GLN A 10 23.10 1.28 -20.16
CA GLN A 10 22.05 0.27 -19.99
C GLN A 10 20.94 0.80 -19.08
N HIS A 11 21.29 1.40 -17.94
CA HIS A 11 20.32 1.99 -17.02
C HIS A 11 19.49 3.09 -17.69
N ARG A 12 20.10 4.00 -18.43
CA ARG A 12 19.38 5.04 -19.21
C ARG A 12 18.44 4.44 -20.26
N GLN A 13 18.83 3.34 -20.89
CA GLN A 13 17.98 2.66 -21.88
C GLN A 13 16.76 2.01 -21.20
N LEU A 14 16.95 1.38 -20.04
CA LEU A 14 15.86 0.81 -19.23
C LEU A 14 14.86 1.89 -18.81
N LEU A 15 15.35 3.04 -18.34
CA LEU A 15 14.51 4.17 -17.97
C LEU A 15 13.69 4.70 -19.14
N ARG A 16 14.31 4.87 -20.30
CA ARG A 16 13.59 5.32 -21.51
C ARG A 16 12.51 4.34 -21.92
N ASN A 17 12.80 3.04 -21.83
CA ASN A 17 11.83 2.01 -22.15
C ASN A 17 10.67 2.01 -21.15
N LEU A 18 10.96 2.08 -19.85
CA LEU A 18 9.94 2.13 -18.80
C LEU A 18 9.03 3.36 -18.96
N THR A 19 9.62 4.55 -19.15
CA THR A 19 8.87 5.79 -19.36
C THR A 19 7.94 5.69 -20.59
N LYS A 20 8.42 5.13 -21.70
CA LYS A 20 7.59 4.90 -22.89
C LYS A 20 6.43 3.95 -22.63
N ARG A 21 6.66 2.89 -21.85
CA ARG A 21 5.64 1.90 -21.49
C ARG A 21 4.57 2.51 -20.58
N ILE A 22 4.98 3.35 -19.62
CA ILE A 22 4.05 4.12 -18.78
C ILE A 22 3.19 5.04 -19.65
N GLN A 23 3.82 5.83 -20.54
CA GLN A 23 3.12 6.75 -21.46
C GLN A 23 2.14 6.04 -22.42
N LYS A 24 2.43 4.80 -22.80
CA LYS A 24 1.54 3.97 -23.61
C LYS A 24 0.39 3.34 -22.83
N GLY A 25 0.32 3.55 -21.52
CA GLY A 25 -0.70 2.97 -20.67
C GLY A 25 -0.55 1.45 -20.47
N GLU A 26 0.69 0.92 -20.58
CA GLU A 26 0.99 -0.48 -20.28
C GLU A 26 0.96 -0.76 -18.77
N TYR A 27 1.12 0.26 -17.94
CA TYR A 27 0.93 0.19 -16.50
C TYR A 27 -0.35 0.92 -16.10
N VAL A 28 -1.15 0.30 -15.25
CA VAL A 28 -2.43 0.84 -14.77
C VAL A 28 -2.62 0.56 -13.29
N VAL A 29 -3.39 1.40 -12.62
CA VAL A 29 -3.76 1.22 -11.23
C VAL A 29 -5.09 0.47 -11.15
N TYR A 30 -5.14 -0.55 -10.30
CA TYR A 30 -6.36 -1.20 -9.81
C TYR A 30 -6.57 -0.83 -8.37
N LEU A 31 -7.81 -0.83 -7.92
CA LEU A 31 -8.18 -0.51 -6.54
C LEU A 31 -8.80 -1.73 -5.88
N GLN A 32 -8.28 -2.12 -4.72
CA GLN A 32 -8.92 -3.13 -3.89
C GLN A 32 -9.62 -2.45 -2.73
N PRO A 33 -10.96 -2.56 -2.63
CA PRO A 33 -11.72 -1.92 -1.57
C PRO A 33 -11.37 -2.42 -0.18
N LYS A 34 -11.33 -1.50 0.78
CA LYS A 34 -11.21 -1.72 2.22
C LYS A 34 -12.58 -1.48 2.86
N TYR A 35 -12.96 -2.32 3.83
CA TYR A 35 -14.29 -2.28 4.44
C TYR A 35 -14.22 -2.19 5.96
N HIS A 36 -15.16 -1.46 6.52
CA HIS A 36 -15.47 -1.56 7.94
C HIS A 36 -16.29 -2.85 8.18
N LEU A 37 -15.77 -3.78 8.98
CA LEU A 37 -16.32 -5.14 9.08
C LEU A 37 -17.74 -5.19 9.66
N LYS A 38 -18.10 -4.31 10.61
CA LYS A 38 -19.43 -4.33 11.22
C LYS A 38 -20.51 -3.71 10.33
N SER A 39 -20.21 -2.63 9.63
CA SER A 39 -21.19 -1.90 8.80
C SER A 39 -21.18 -2.33 7.33
N HIS A 40 -20.14 -3.04 6.87
CA HIS A 40 -19.87 -3.35 5.46
C HIS A 40 -19.74 -2.11 4.56
N MET A 41 -19.47 -0.95 5.15
CA MET A 41 -19.19 0.26 4.38
C MET A 41 -17.77 0.26 3.84
N GLY A 42 -17.59 0.69 2.59
CA GLY A 42 -16.28 0.96 2.03
C GLY A 42 -15.64 2.17 2.73
N ILE A 43 -14.40 2.01 3.18
CA ILE A 43 -13.66 3.06 3.91
C ILE A 43 -12.46 3.58 3.12
N GLY A 44 -12.16 2.99 1.99
CA GLY A 44 -11.02 3.33 1.17
C GLY A 44 -10.64 2.21 0.22
N ALA A 45 -9.43 2.28 -0.29
CA ALA A 45 -8.88 1.26 -1.18
C ALA A 45 -7.36 1.15 -1.05
N GLU A 46 -6.82 0.03 -1.49
CA GLU A 46 -5.41 -0.12 -1.79
C GLU A 46 -5.19 0.01 -3.30
N ALA A 47 -4.29 0.91 -3.70
CA ALA A 47 -3.89 1.11 -5.08
C ALA A 47 -2.82 0.09 -5.47
N LEU A 48 -3.14 -0.77 -6.39
CA LEU A 48 -2.33 -1.90 -6.82
C LEU A 48 -1.97 -1.76 -8.29
N ILE A 49 -0.68 -1.60 -8.56
CA ILE A 49 -0.18 -1.54 -9.94
C ILE A 49 -0.45 -2.85 -10.68
N ARG A 50 -0.79 -2.75 -11.97
CA ARG A 50 -0.94 -3.86 -12.91
C ARG A 50 -0.19 -3.54 -14.19
N GLN A 51 0.33 -4.57 -14.85
CA GLN A 51 0.94 -4.43 -16.15
C GLN A 51 0.05 -5.09 -17.20
N LYS A 52 -0.29 -4.35 -18.26
CA LYS A 52 -0.95 -4.91 -19.45
C LYS A 52 0.09 -5.58 -20.32
N HIS A 53 -0.05 -6.89 -20.52
CA HIS A 53 0.83 -7.66 -21.41
C HIS A 53 0.04 -8.10 -22.64
N PRO A 54 0.59 -7.96 -23.86
CA PRO A 54 -0.14 -8.28 -25.10
C PRO A 54 -0.63 -9.74 -25.19
N GLU A 55 0.15 -10.67 -24.64
CA GLU A 55 -0.14 -12.12 -24.72
C GLU A 55 -0.78 -12.67 -23.42
N PHE A 56 -0.38 -12.13 -22.27
CA PHE A 56 -0.79 -12.68 -20.95
C PHE A 56 -1.88 -11.86 -20.26
N GLY A 57 -2.35 -10.76 -20.87
CA GLY A 57 -3.39 -9.91 -20.28
C GLY A 57 -2.86 -9.06 -19.12
N ILE A 58 -3.57 -9.05 -18.00
CA ILE A 58 -3.23 -8.24 -16.82
C ILE A 58 -2.32 -9.03 -15.88
N LEU A 59 -1.09 -8.59 -15.73
CA LEU A 59 -0.09 -9.19 -14.84
C LEU A 59 -0.12 -8.53 -13.45
N PRO A 60 -0.04 -9.33 -12.36
CA PRO A 60 0.08 -8.83 -11.00
C PRO A 60 1.50 -8.32 -10.71
N PRO A 61 1.69 -7.52 -9.64
CA PRO A 61 3.00 -6.95 -9.26
C PRO A 61 4.11 -7.99 -9.09
N SER A 62 3.80 -9.18 -8.58
CA SER A 62 4.76 -10.27 -8.37
C SER A 62 5.51 -10.71 -9.62
N GLU A 63 4.94 -10.47 -10.80
CA GLU A 63 5.55 -10.87 -12.09
C GLU A 63 6.58 -9.84 -12.62
N PHE A 64 6.55 -8.59 -12.16
CA PHE A 64 7.41 -7.56 -12.74
C PHE A 64 8.12 -6.66 -11.71
N ILE A 65 7.57 -6.48 -10.50
CA ILE A 65 8.20 -5.63 -9.47
C ILE A 65 9.61 -6.09 -9.10
N PRO A 66 9.88 -7.41 -8.86
CA PRO A 66 11.23 -7.85 -8.52
C PRO A 66 12.28 -7.51 -9.59
N VAL A 67 11.88 -7.52 -10.87
CA VAL A 67 12.75 -7.13 -11.98
C VAL A 67 13.04 -5.63 -11.97
N LEU A 68 12.03 -4.80 -11.67
CA LEU A 68 12.20 -3.35 -11.59
C LEU A 68 13.06 -2.95 -10.39
N GLU A 69 12.92 -3.64 -9.27
CA GLU A 69 13.74 -3.45 -8.07
C GLU A 69 15.22 -3.83 -8.33
N SER A 70 15.46 -5.01 -8.91
CA SER A 70 16.81 -5.48 -9.21
C SER A 70 17.54 -4.58 -10.21
N ASN A 71 16.80 -3.90 -11.09
CA ASN A 71 17.35 -2.95 -12.07
C ASN A 71 17.41 -1.50 -11.52
N GLY A 72 16.98 -1.24 -10.28
CA GLY A 72 17.00 0.08 -9.66
C GLY A 72 16.07 1.11 -10.29
N VAL A 73 15.01 0.65 -10.99
CA VAL A 73 14.05 1.54 -11.69
C VAL A 73 12.64 1.55 -11.07
N ILE A 74 12.45 0.83 -9.97
CA ILE A 74 11.16 0.72 -9.28
C ILE A 74 10.58 2.09 -8.86
N ARG A 75 11.42 3.04 -8.47
CA ARG A 75 11.05 4.40 -8.10
C ARG A 75 10.07 5.05 -9.08
N TYR A 76 10.27 4.83 -10.39
CA TYR A 76 9.43 5.45 -11.41
C TYR A 76 8.02 4.88 -11.43
N ILE A 77 7.86 3.60 -11.05
CA ILE A 77 6.55 2.98 -10.86
C ILE A 77 5.91 3.48 -9.57
N ASP A 78 6.65 3.55 -8.46
CA ASP A 78 6.13 4.04 -7.19
C ASP A 78 5.62 5.49 -7.33
N LEU A 79 6.41 6.36 -7.96
CA LEU A 79 5.99 7.75 -8.23
C LEU A 79 4.84 7.85 -9.26
N PHE A 80 4.79 6.95 -10.25
CA PHE A 80 3.66 6.88 -11.18
C PHE A 80 2.36 6.52 -10.44
N VAL A 81 2.37 5.48 -9.60
CA VAL A 81 1.19 5.10 -8.80
C VAL A 81 0.80 6.23 -7.85
N PHE A 82 1.78 6.86 -7.21
CA PHE A 82 1.57 8.00 -6.32
C PHE A 82 0.85 9.15 -7.03
N GLU A 83 1.29 9.52 -8.23
CA GLU A 83 0.65 10.56 -9.03
C GLU A 83 -0.75 10.17 -9.48
N GLU A 84 -0.96 8.92 -9.93
CA GLU A 84 -2.30 8.43 -10.31
C GLU A 84 -3.28 8.49 -9.12
N VAL A 85 -2.85 8.11 -7.91
CA VAL A 85 -3.68 8.24 -6.71
C VAL A 85 -3.99 9.70 -6.38
N CYS A 86 -3.01 10.61 -6.50
CA CYS A 86 -3.25 12.05 -6.31
C CYS A 86 -4.34 12.57 -7.28
N LYS A 87 -4.31 12.15 -8.55
CA LYS A 87 -5.33 12.49 -9.55
C LYS A 87 -6.72 12.01 -9.14
N LEU A 88 -6.81 10.76 -8.64
CA LEU A 88 -8.07 10.18 -8.19
C LEU A 88 -8.64 10.92 -6.98
N LEU A 89 -7.82 11.17 -5.97
CA LEU A 89 -8.23 11.89 -4.76
C LEU A 89 -8.69 13.33 -5.07
N GLN A 90 -7.98 14.03 -5.97
CA GLN A 90 -8.43 15.33 -6.46
C GLN A 90 -9.77 15.25 -7.19
N LYS A 91 -9.98 14.23 -8.04
CA LYS A 91 -11.24 14.03 -8.76
C LYS A 91 -12.40 13.73 -7.82
N TRP A 92 -12.18 12.93 -6.79
CA TRP A 92 -13.25 12.48 -5.88
C TRP A 92 -13.63 13.55 -4.84
N GLN A 93 -12.69 14.36 -4.40
CA GLN A 93 -12.91 15.42 -3.38
C GLN A 93 -13.63 14.89 -2.13
N ARG A 94 -13.25 13.68 -1.69
CA ARG A 94 -13.80 13.03 -0.49
C ARG A 94 -12.75 13.02 0.60
N ASP A 95 -13.17 13.27 1.84
CA ASP A 95 -12.32 13.27 3.04
C ASP A 95 -12.50 12.01 3.92
N ASP A 96 -13.48 11.17 3.58
CA ASP A 96 -13.85 9.94 4.27
C ASP A 96 -13.28 8.66 3.60
N MET A 97 -12.48 8.79 2.54
CA MET A 97 -11.90 7.69 1.78
C MET A 97 -10.37 7.77 1.79
N VAL A 98 -9.72 6.78 2.37
CA VAL A 98 -8.25 6.67 2.36
C VAL A 98 -7.80 5.73 1.25
N VAL A 99 -6.93 6.21 0.37
CA VAL A 99 -6.27 5.37 -0.64
C VAL A 99 -4.83 5.16 -0.24
N SER A 100 -4.46 3.91 -0.02
CA SER A 100 -3.10 3.53 0.27
C SER A 100 -2.38 3.00 -0.97
N LEU A 101 -1.06 3.11 -0.97
CA LEU A 101 -0.20 2.57 -2.01
C LEU A 101 1.15 2.14 -1.45
N ASN A 102 1.73 1.13 -2.06
CA ASN A 102 3.01 0.57 -1.66
C ASN A 102 4.18 1.42 -2.17
N PHE A 103 5.17 1.68 -1.30
CA PHE A 103 6.48 2.18 -1.69
C PHE A 103 7.55 1.16 -1.39
N SER A 104 8.41 0.90 -2.37
CA SER A 104 9.54 0.02 -2.18
C SER A 104 10.58 0.65 -1.23
N ARG A 105 11.30 -0.22 -0.51
CA ARG A 105 12.42 0.22 0.33
C ARG A 105 13.46 1.00 -0.47
N ILE A 106 13.72 0.58 -1.71
CA ILE A 106 14.71 1.22 -2.60
C ILE A 106 14.30 2.68 -2.85
N THR A 107 13.04 2.92 -3.15
CA THR A 107 12.49 4.26 -3.37
C THR A 107 12.58 5.13 -2.11
N LEU A 108 12.28 4.56 -0.93
CA LEU A 108 12.35 5.28 0.34
C LEU A 108 13.78 5.66 0.77
N MET A 109 14.79 5.00 0.20
CA MET A 109 16.21 5.29 0.47
C MET A 109 16.81 6.33 -0.47
N GLU A 110 16.06 6.86 -1.41
CA GLU A 110 16.58 7.86 -2.34
C GLU A 110 16.57 9.28 -1.75
N ASP A 111 17.67 10.00 -1.88
CA ASP A 111 17.88 11.32 -1.27
C ASP A 111 16.85 12.37 -1.70
N ASP A 112 16.32 12.28 -2.92
CA ASP A 112 15.41 13.28 -3.48
C ASP A 112 13.93 12.83 -3.53
N ILE A 113 13.60 11.69 -2.89
CA ILE A 113 12.23 11.15 -2.94
C ILE A 113 11.20 12.14 -2.39
N ILE A 114 11.50 12.78 -1.27
CA ILE A 114 10.60 13.77 -0.63
C ILE A 114 10.35 14.96 -1.56
N ASN A 115 11.40 15.46 -2.22
CA ASN A 115 11.24 16.55 -3.18
C ASN A 115 10.40 16.13 -4.39
N SER A 116 10.54 14.87 -4.85
CA SER A 116 9.74 14.34 -5.95
C SER A 116 8.28 14.18 -5.56
N MET A 117 7.98 13.64 -4.37
CA MET A 117 6.62 13.57 -3.83
C MET A 117 6.01 14.96 -3.68
N LYS A 118 6.74 15.92 -3.11
CA LYS A 118 6.27 17.28 -2.92
C LYS A 118 5.89 17.94 -4.26
N LYS A 119 6.73 17.80 -5.29
CA LYS A 119 6.41 18.34 -6.63
C LYS A 119 5.11 17.77 -7.18
N ILE A 120 4.86 16.49 -7.00
CA ILE A 120 3.59 15.86 -7.41
C ILE A 120 2.44 16.41 -6.57
N LEU A 121 2.59 16.41 -5.24
CA LEU A 121 1.55 16.92 -4.33
C LEU A 121 1.16 18.38 -4.62
N ASP A 122 2.10 19.22 -5.02
CA ASP A 122 1.85 20.64 -5.32
C ASP A 122 1.01 20.84 -6.61
N MET A 123 0.87 19.77 -7.45
CA MET A 123 0.03 19.81 -8.66
C MET A 123 -1.44 19.45 -8.39
N TYR A 124 -1.76 18.85 -7.23
CA TYR A 124 -3.09 18.30 -6.96
C TYR A 124 -3.64 18.80 -5.62
N ASP A 125 -4.91 19.21 -5.62
CA ASP A 125 -5.61 19.71 -4.43
C ASP A 125 -6.58 18.65 -3.90
N PHE A 126 -6.25 18.08 -2.74
CA PHE A 126 -7.07 17.10 -2.01
C PHE A 126 -6.65 17.03 -0.53
N PRO A 127 -7.50 16.54 0.38
CA PRO A 127 -7.14 16.33 1.78
C PRO A 127 -6.00 15.32 1.91
N ARG A 128 -4.81 15.77 2.35
CA ARG A 128 -3.57 14.94 2.38
C ARG A 128 -3.71 13.67 3.20
N GLN A 129 -4.52 13.70 4.27
CA GLN A 129 -4.81 12.52 5.10
C GLN A 129 -5.58 11.41 4.36
N CYS A 130 -6.07 11.64 3.14
CA CYS A 130 -6.70 10.63 2.29
C CYS A 130 -5.71 9.79 1.50
N LEU A 131 -4.40 10.13 1.55
CA LEU A 131 -3.35 9.37 0.92
C LEU A 131 -2.46 8.72 1.97
N GLU A 132 -2.25 7.41 1.85
CA GLU A 132 -1.48 6.59 2.79
C GLU A 132 -0.36 5.85 2.08
N ILE A 133 0.86 5.90 2.62
CA ILE A 133 2.03 5.18 2.12
C ILE A 133 2.20 3.90 2.92
N GLU A 134 2.18 2.76 2.24
CA GLU A 134 2.39 1.44 2.84
C GLU A 134 3.85 1.03 2.80
N MET A 135 4.35 0.54 3.92
CA MET A 135 5.71 0.03 4.09
C MET A 135 5.65 -1.31 4.77
N THR A 136 6.37 -2.30 4.22
CA THR A 136 6.41 -3.62 4.84
C THR A 136 7.25 -3.62 6.11
N GLU A 137 6.96 -4.53 7.02
CA GLU A 137 7.76 -4.75 8.24
C GLU A 137 9.25 -4.98 7.90
N SER A 138 9.54 -5.74 6.85
CA SER A 138 10.91 -5.99 6.38
C SER A 138 11.64 -4.73 5.90
N THR A 139 10.94 -3.73 5.42
CA THR A 139 11.50 -2.42 5.08
C THR A 139 12.01 -1.72 6.33
N MET A 140 11.31 -1.91 7.46
CA MET A 140 11.63 -1.30 8.75
C MET A 140 12.63 -2.11 9.58
N GLU A 141 12.75 -3.43 9.33
CA GLU A 141 13.81 -4.25 9.90
C GLU A 141 15.18 -3.75 9.41
N ASN A 142 16.10 -3.47 10.31
CA ASN A 142 17.38 -2.84 9.99
C ASN A 142 17.22 -1.46 9.31
N CYS A 143 16.20 -0.72 9.73
CA CYS A 143 15.92 0.61 9.21
C CYS A 143 17.17 1.50 9.34
N SER A 144 17.69 1.94 8.21
CA SER A 144 18.74 2.96 8.22
C SER A 144 18.15 4.27 8.76
N ALA A 145 18.99 5.09 9.40
CA ALA A 145 18.59 6.43 9.83
C ALA A 145 17.94 7.24 8.69
N MET A 146 18.29 6.92 7.45
CA MET A 146 17.73 7.53 6.25
C MET A 146 16.25 7.17 6.05
N VAL A 147 15.88 5.88 6.10
CA VAL A 147 14.46 5.47 5.96
C VAL A 147 13.62 6.08 7.07
N TYR A 148 14.12 6.06 8.31
CA TYR A 148 13.44 6.69 9.43
C TYR A 148 13.19 8.19 9.19
N LYS A 149 14.21 8.92 8.71
CA LYS A 149 14.09 10.33 8.35
C LYS A 149 13.04 10.53 7.23
N THR A 150 13.11 9.73 6.16
CA THR A 150 12.16 9.79 5.04
C THR A 150 10.72 9.59 5.52
N VAL A 151 10.48 8.62 6.41
CA VAL A 151 9.15 8.38 7.00
C VAL A 151 8.64 9.61 7.76
N GLN A 152 9.50 10.24 8.57
CA GLN A 152 9.12 11.46 9.28
C GLN A 152 8.80 12.63 8.32
N GLU A 153 9.59 12.78 7.25
CA GLU A 153 9.35 13.81 6.23
C GLU A 153 8.05 13.55 5.45
N ILE A 154 7.71 12.30 5.13
CA ILE A 154 6.41 11.93 4.52
C ILE A 154 5.25 12.37 5.43
N ARG A 155 5.34 12.12 6.74
CA ARG A 155 4.33 12.58 7.70
C ARG A 155 4.20 14.10 7.74
N GLN A 156 5.33 14.82 7.63
CA GLN A 156 5.32 16.30 7.58
C GLN A 156 4.64 16.85 6.31
N LEU A 157 4.55 16.05 5.23
CA LEU A 157 3.73 16.38 4.05
C LEU A 157 2.22 16.22 4.31
N GLY A 158 1.82 15.75 5.49
CA GLY A 158 0.42 15.50 5.87
C GLY A 158 -0.14 14.16 5.41
N LEU A 159 0.71 13.26 4.91
CA LEU A 159 0.32 11.93 4.45
C LEU A 159 0.25 10.94 5.62
N ARG A 160 -0.60 9.93 5.48
CA ARG A 160 -0.68 8.78 6.40
C ARG A 160 0.39 7.74 6.08
N ILE A 161 0.72 6.94 7.06
CA ILE A 161 1.69 5.85 6.93
C ILE A 161 1.12 4.58 7.54
N SER A 162 1.21 3.48 6.80
CA SER A 162 0.83 2.16 7.29
C SER A 162 1.99 1.18 7.33
N LEU A 163 1.95 0.32 8.33
CA LEU A 163 2.83 -0.84 8.45
C LEU A 163 2.12 -2.05 7.87
N ASP A 164 2.67 -2.59 6.79
CA ASP A 164 2.14 -3.73 6.07
C ASP A 164 2.84 -5.05 6.43
N ASP A 165 2.18 -6.17 6.12
CA ASP A 165 2.67 -7.53 6.36
C ASP A 165 2.96 -7.86 7.85
N PHE A 166 2.29 -7.17 8.80
CA PHE A 166 2.54 -7.40 10.22
C PHE A 166 2.10 -8.79 10.65
N GLY A 167 3.03 -9.53 11.30
CA GLY A 167 2.76 -10.86 11.86
C GLY A 167 3.26 -12.03 11.01
N ILE A 168 3.97 -11.81 9.89
CA ILE A 168 4.49 -12.90 9.03
C ILE A 168 5.54 -13.74 9.74
N ARG A 169 6.42 -13.12 10.52
CA ARG A 169 7.53 -13.79 11.22
C ARG A 169 7.70 -13.21 12.63
N TYR A 170 8.90 -12.88 13.02
CA TYR A 170 9.19 -12.27 14.31
C TYR A 170 8.88 -10.77 14.26
N SER A 171 7.60 -10.40 14.43
CA SER A 171 7.21 -9.00 14.45
C SER A 171 7.98 -8.21 15.48
N ASN A 172 8.73 -7.22 15.00
CA ASN A 172 9.52 -6.35 15.84
C ASN A 172 8.67 -5.21 16.38
N LEU A 173 8.09 -5.39 17.57
CA LEU A 173 7.28 -4.36 18.23
C LEU A 173 8.03 -3.04 18.47
N SER A 174 9.39 -3.05 18.42
CA SER A 174 10.16 -1.81 18.60
C SER A 174 9.87 -0.79 17.50
N VAL A 175 9.50 -1.24 16.30
CA VAL A 175 9.12 -0.35 15.19
C VAL A 175 7.92 0.52 15.56
N LEU A 176 6.94 -0.02 16.30
CA LEU A 176 5.76 0.73 16.76
C LEU A 176 6.10 1.75 17.85
N ASN A 177 7.22 1.56 18.58
CA ASN A 177 7.69 2.53 19.55
C ASN A 177 8.43 3.70 18.89
N ASP A 178 9.13 3.43 17.79
CA ASP A 178 10.01 4.39 17.15
C ASP A 178 9.30 5.21 16.07
N ILE A 179 8.27 4.63 15.45
CA ILE A 179 7.50 5.25 14.36
C ILE A 179 6.02 5.24 14.70
N HIS A 180 5.40 6.40 14.57
CA HIS A 180 3.95 6.52 14.65
C HIS A 180 3.32 6.13 13.31
N PHE A 181 2.66 4.98 13.25
CA PHE A 181 1.86 4.53 12.13
C PHE A 181 0.40 4.93 12.32
N ASP A 182 -0.26 5.30 11.24
CA ASP A 182 -1.70 5.59 11.23
C ASP A 182 -2.50 4.29 11.09
N THR A 183 -1.95 3.30 10.35
CA THR A 183 -2.61 2.01 10.09
C THR A 183 -1.62 0.86 10.26
N LEU A 184 -2.12 -0.27 10.78
CA LEU A 184 -1.42 -1.55 10.84
C LEU A 184 -2.23 -2.59 10.04
N LYS A 185 -1.61 -3.21 9.04
CA LYS A 185 -2.20 -4.25 8.20
C LYS A 185 -1.71 -5.61 8.63
N LEU A 186 -2.64 -6.48 9.04
CA LEU A 186 -2.34 -7.85 9.44
C LEU A 186 -2.21 -8.74 8.23
N ASP A 187 -1.10 -9.45 8.12
CA ASP A 187 -0.89 -10.38 7.03
C ASP A 187 -1.90 -11.54 7.01
N LYS A 188 -2.25 -11.95 5.80
CA LYS A 188 -3.18 -13.06 5.52
C LYS A 188 -2.80 -14.38 6.18
N SER A 189 -1.52 -14.63 6.49
CA SER A 189 -1.09 -15.87 7.14
C SER A 189 -1.69 -16.02 8.53
N LEU A 190 -1.77 -14.93 9.29
CA LEU A 190 -2.43 -14.91 10.59
C LEU A 190 -3.95 -15.11 10.46
N ILE A 191 -4.56 -14.49 9.44
CA ILE A 191 -6.01 -14.60 9.19
C ILE A 191 -6.40 -16.04 8.79
N LYS A 192 -5.56 -16.73 8.01
CA LYS A 192 -5.79 -18.14 7.63
C LYS A 192 -5.85 -19.10 8.82
N THR A 193 -5.07 -18.86 9.86
CA THR A 193 -5.02 -19.73 11.05
C THR A 193 -6.17 -19.52 12.03
N LEU A 194 -6.88 -18.38 11.96
CA LEU A 194 -7.94 -18.01 12.90
C LEU A 194 -9.06 -19.04 13.03
N VAL A 195 -9.40 -19.70 11.94
CA VAL A 195 -10.54 -20.65 11.92
C VAL A 195 -10.25 -21.86 12.78
N ASN A 196 -9.03 -22.38 12.75
CA ASN A 196 -8.65 -23.66 13.33
C ASN A 196 -7.84 -23.53 14.62
N GLU A 197 -7.24 -22.38 14.90
CA GLU A 197 -6.30 -22.19 15.99
C GLU A 197 -6.77 -21.17 17.03
N GLN A 198 -7.11 -21.65 18.21
CA GLN A 198 -7.47 -20.77 19.35
C GLN A 198 -6.31 -19.83 19.72
N ARG A 199 -5.07 -20.30 19.60
CA ARG A 199 -3.88 -19.52 19.92
C ARG A 199 -3.76 -18.28 19.03
N SER A 200 -4.02 -18.43 17.73
CA SER A 200 -4.05 -17.32 16.76
C SER A 200 -5.10 -16.27 17.14
N ARG A 201 -6.27 -16.70 17.62
CA ARG A 201 -7.33 -15.79 18.09
C ARG A 201 -6.92 -15.00 19.33
N ILE A 202 -6.19 -15.63 20.27
CA ILE A 202 -5.67 -14.96 21.46
C ILE A 202 -4.63 -13.91 21.04
N ILE A 203 -3.70 -14.27 20.16
CA ILE A 203 -2.68 -13.35 19.64
C ILE A 203 -3.35 -12.16 18.97
N LEU A 204 -4.26 -12.41 18.04
CA LEU A 204 -4.96 -11.36 17.32
C LEU A 204 -5.73 -10.42 18.25
N ARG A 205 -6.44 -10.93 19.25
CA ARG A 205 -7.14 -10.11 20.25
C ARG A 205 -6.20 -9.12 20.93
N ASN A 206 -4.99 -9.58 21.30
CA ASN A 206 -4.01 -8.71 21.94
C ASN A 206 -3.42 -7.68 20.98
N ILE A 207 -3.22 -8.03 19.69
CA ILE A 207 -2.80 -7.08 18.68
C ILE A 207 -3.89 -6.02 18.46
N ILE A 208 -5.16 -6.40 18.37
CA ILE A 208 -6.29 -5.46 18.24
C ILE A 208 -6.31 -4.49 19.43
N GLN A 209 -6.15 -5.01 20.66
CA GLN A 209 -6.13 -4.16 21.84
C GLN A 209 -4.94 -3.21 21.84
N MET A 210 -3.76 -3.69 21.49
CA MET A 210 -2.56 -2.86 21.34
C MET A 210 -2.75 -1.72 20.33
N CYS A 211 -3.29 -2.02 19.15
CA CYS A 211 -3.56 -1.00 18.13
C CYS A 211 -4.54 0.06 18.64
N ARG A 212 -5.58 -0.37 19.36
CA ARG A 212 -6.56 0.53 19.98
C ARG A 212 -5.93 1.44 21.03
N ASP A 213 -5.07 0.90 21.88
CA ASP A 213 -4.39 1.64 22.96
C ASP A 213 -3.36 2.63 22.40
N LEU A 214 -2.81 2.35 21.21
CA LEU A 214 -1.85 3.20 20.51
C LEU A 214 -2.52 4.16 19.49
N ASP A 215 -3.86 4.16 19.36
CA ASP A 215 -4.61 4.92 18.37
C ASP A 215 -4.18 4.63 16.92
N ILE A 216 -3.90 3.34 16.65
CA ILE A 216 -3.55 2.84 15.31
C ILE A 216 -4.77 2.14 14.71
N GLU A 217 -5.18 2.55 13.52
CA GLU A 217 -6.21 1.84 12.76
C GLU A 217 -5.70 0.44 12.38
N MET A 218 -6.59 -0.56 12.36
CA MET A 218 -6.20 -1.91 11.99
C MET A 218 -7.03 -2.43 10.84
N ILE A 219 -6.35 -3.11 9.90
CA ILE A 219 -6.95 -3.78 8.75
C ILE A 219 -6.50 -5.25 8.73
N ALA A 220 -7.46 -6.17 8.70
CA ALA A 220 -7.18 -7.59 8.48
C ALA A 220 -7.14 -7.89 6.98
N GLU A 221 -6.01 -8.39 6.47
CA GLU A 221 -5.85 -8.72 5.08
C GLU A 221 -6.16 -10.18 4.75
N GLY A 222 -6.49 -10.43 3.47
CA GLY A 222 -6.74 -11.78 2.98
C GLY A 222 -7.93 -12.45 3.62
N VAL A 223 -8.99 -11.68 3.93
CA VAL A 223 -10.28 -12.24 4.36
C VAL A 223 -10.95 -12.90 3.16
N GLU A 224 -11.03 -14.22 3.17
CA GLU A 224 -11.53 -15.02 2.03
C GLU A 224 -12.86 -15.72 2.33
N THR A 225 -13.22 -15.89 3.62
CA THR A 225 -14.42 -16.63 4.02
C THR A 225 -15.24 -15.88 5.07
N SER A 226 -16.58 -16.07 5.03
CA SER A 226 -17.50 -15.51 6.04
C SER A 226 -17.13 -15.95 7.46
N ARG A 227 -16.59 -17.18 7.62
CA ARG A 227 -16.16 -17.66 8.93
C ARG A 227 -14.97 -16.88 9.50
N GLN A 228 -14.03 -16.46 8.65
CA GLN A 228 -12.93 -15.57 9.06
C GLN A 228 -13.49 -14.21 9.48
N GLU A 229 -14.38 -13.65 8.68
CA GLU A 229 -15.05 -12.39 8.97
C GLU A 229 -15.81 -12.42 10.31
N ASP A 230 -16.59 -13.48 10.58
CA ASP A 230 -17.33 -13.63 11.83
C ASP A 230 -16.40 -13.67 13.06
N ILE A 231 -15.25 -14.37 12.92
CA ILE A 231 -14.25 -14.41 13.99
C ILE A 231 -13.64 -13.02 14.20
N LEU A 232 -13.28 -12.31 13.12
CA LEU A 232 -12.74 -10.95 13.19
C LEU A 232 -13.72 -9.99 13.86
N LYS A 233 -15.01 -10.06 13.52
CA LYS A 233 -16.07 -9.28 14.17
C LYS A 233 -16.21 -9.59 15.66
N THR A 234 -16.12 -10.87 16.03
CA THR A 234 -16.18 -11.31 17.44
C THR A 234 -14.97 -10.81 18.25
N LEU A 235 -13.83 -10.61 17.60
CA LEU A 235 -12.62 -10.07 18.20
C LEU A 235 -12.58 -8.53 18.18
N ASP A 236 -13.64 -7.88 17.67
CA ASP A 236 -13.73 -6.43 17.50
C ASP A 236 -12.65 -5.84 16.57
N CYS A 237 -12.22 -6.61 15.55
CA CYS A 237 -11.41 -6.09 14.47
C CYS A 237 -12.22 -5.05 13.66
N PRO A 238 -11.71 -3.81 13.47
CA PRO A 238 -12.53 -2.77 12.86
C PRO A 238 -12.70 -2.95 11.35
N ASN A 239 -11.61 -3.24 10.63
CA ASN A 239 -11.59 -3.19 9.18
C ASN A 239 -11.01 -4.47 8.57
N GLY A 240 -11.36 -4.72 7.31
CA GLY A 240 -10.87 -5.87 6.57
C GLY A 240 -10.78 -5.61 5.07
N GLN A 241 -9.90 -6.38 4.42
CA GLN A 241 -9.68 -6.41 3.00
C GLN A 241 -9.48 -7.86 2.55
N GLY A 242 -10.04 -8.24 1.41
CA GLY A 242 -9.85 -9.59 0.91
C GLY A 242 -10.88 -10.00 -0.14
N TYR A 243 -10.68 -11.19 -0.69
CA TYR A 243 -11.51 -11.69 -1.80
C TYR A 243 -12.94 -12.06 -1.40
N LEU A 244 -13.22 -12.15 -0.10
CA LEU A 244 -14.60 -12.27 0.37
C LEU A 244 -15.43 -11.03 -0.03
N PHE A 245 -14.83 -9.86 0.01
CA PHE A 245 -15.51 -8.59 -0.29
C PHE A 245 -15.34 -8.22 -1.76
N ALA A 246 -14.10 -8.01 -2.20
CA ALA A 246 -13.78 -7.68 -3.59
C ALA A 246 -12.32 -8.04 -3.93
N ARG A 247 -12.09 -8.41 -5.18
CA ARG A 247 -10.76 -8.46 -5.78
C ARG A 247 -10.32 -7.04 -6.17
N PRO A 248 -9.03 -6.81 -6.46
CA PRO A 248 -8.62 -5.59 -7.12
C PRO A 248 -9.40 -5.39 -8.43
N ILE A 249 -10.00 -4.22 -8.60
CA ILE A 249 -10.84 -3.85 -9.75
C ILE A 249 -10.30 -2.62 -10.46
N PRO A 250 -10.60 -2.42 -11.76
CA PRO A 250 -10.27 -1.20 -12.48
C PRO A 250 -10.84 0.05 -11.78
N VAL A 251 -10.16 1.19 -11.96
CA VAL A 251 -10.58 2.47 -11.36
C VAL A 251 -12.01 2.83 -11.70
N ASP A 252 -12.41 2.74 -12.98
CA ASP A 252 -13.78 3.07 -13.41
C ASP A 252 -14.82 2.23 -12.68
N THR A 253 -14.57 0.93 -12.54
CA THR A 253 -15.45 0.02 -11.78
C THR A 253 -15.53 0.39 -10.31
N PHE A 254 -14.38 0.80 -9.70
CA PHE A 254 -14.37 1.25 -8.33
C PHE A 254 -15.17 2.54 -8.15
N GLU A 255 -15.01 3.51 -9.04
CA GLU A 255 -15.74 4.77 -9.03
C GLU A 255 -17.26 4.54 -9.11
N ASP A 256 -17.70 3.68 -10.02
CA ASP A 256 -19.12 3.35 -10.16
C ASP A 256 -19.72 2.77 -8.88
N HIS A 257 -18.99 1.88 -8.18
CA HIS A 257 -19.54 1.19 -7.01
C HIS A 257 -19.38 1.98 -5.69
N TYR A 258 -18.31 2.76 -5.54
CA TYR A 258 -17.93 3.32 -4.23
C TYR A 258 -17.92 4.85 -4.19
N ILE A 259 -17.90 5.51 -5.34
CA ILE A 259 -17.85 6.97 -5.39
C ILE A 259 -19.19 7.56 -5.84
N LEU A 260 -19.76 7.05 -6.95
CA LEU A 260 -20.92 7.66 -7.60
C LEU A 260 -22.28 7.21 -6.98
N HIS A 261 -22.35 6.05 -6.34
CA HIS A 261 -23.58 5.47 -5.82
C HIS A 261 -23.71 5.47 -4.29
N GLN A 262 -22.83 6.13 -3.57
CA GLN A 262 -22.96 6.37 -2.12
C GLN A 262 -23.51 7.79 -1.86
N SER A 263 -24.75 8.05 -2.30
CA SER A 263 -25.52 9.25 -1.92
C SER A 263 -26.65 8.87 -0.99
#